data_7375b1a1d705fc02342b0459c8cd7cf7
#
_entry.id   7375b1a1d705fc02342b0459c8cd7cf7
#
_cell.length_a   1.000
_cell.length_b   1.000
_cell.length_c   1.000
_cell.angle_alpha   90.00
_cell.angle_beta   90.00
_cell.angle_gamma   90.00
#
_symmetry.space_group_name_H-M   'P 1'
#
loop_
_entity.id
_entity.type
_entity.pdbx_description
1 polymer ?
#
loop_
_entity_poly.entity_id
_entity_poly.type
_entity_poly.pdbx_seq_one_letter_code
_entity_poly.pdbx_strand_id
1 'polypeptide(L)'
;MLIAYEMGGIMEGKGLGKRINMVRKDRGFTADRLSELCNINATYLRQIEGGAKFPSLPVFINICNALKISPDYLLRDALEDNEVSKIRELAELWESTSPGQQEIAVAMIRAVLEHKEG
;
A
#
# COMPACT_ATOMS: atom_id res chain seq x y z
N MET A 1 -2.00 -1.07 20.48
CA MET A 1 -1.79 -1.41 20.20
C MET A 1 -1.30 -1.50 19.93
N LEU A 2 -0.88 -1.15 19.86
CA LEU A 2 -0.32 -1.43 19.36
C LEU A 2 0.02 -1.68 19.04
N ILE A 3 0.44 -1.58 19.15
CA ILE A 3 0.96 -1.95 18.78
C ILE A 3 1.27 -2.13 18.13
N ALA A 4 1.50 -1.81 17.89
CA ALA A 4 1.73 -2.06 17.15
C ALA A 4 1.81 -1.65 16.58
N TYR A 5 1.90 -1.21 16.70
CA TYR A 5 1.90 -1.11 16.31
C TYR A 5 2.57 -0.82 16.33
N GLU A 6 3.06 -0.97 16.83
CA GLU A 6 3.67 -1.13 16.86
C GLU A 6 4.16 -1.58 16.62
N MET A 7 4.35 -1.72 16.44
CA MET A 7 4.74 -2.31 16.06
C MET A 7 5.01 -2.80 15.57
N GLY A 8 4.87 -2.62 16.25
CA GLY A 8 5.30 -3.70 15.83
C GLY A 8 4.83 -4.22 14.69
N GLY A 9 3.94 -5.07 14.89
CA GLY A 9 3.47 -5.46 13.63
C GLY A 9 3.74 -4.36 12.76
N ILE A 10 4.54 -3.88 13.18
CA ILE A 10 4.93 -2.75 12.59
C ILE A 10 5.16 -2.95 11.16
N MET A 11 4.58 -2.14 10.40
CA MET A 11 4.82 -2.14 8.99
C MET A 11 6.27 -1.90 8.76
N GLU A 12 6.94 -2.96 8.34
CA GLU A 12 8.31 -2.84 7.91
C GLU A 12 8.32 -2.67 6.41
N GLY A 13 9.21 -1.84 5.91
CA GLY A 13 9.36 -1.64 4.49
C GLY A 13 9.99 -2.81 3.76
N LYS A 14 10.53 -3.79 4.48
CA LYS A 14 11.27 -4.88 3.85
C LYS A 14 10.46 -5.71 2.87
N GLY A 15 9.27 -6.12 3.26
CA GLY A 15 8.42 -6.90 2.37
C GLY A 15 8.05 -6.14 1.13
N LEU A 16 7.60 -4.92 1.31
CA LEU A 16 7.23 -4.06 0.21
C LEU A 16 8.42 -3.80 -0.73
N GLY A 17 9.53 -3.38 -0.14
CA GLY A 17 10.72 -3.05 -0.94
C GLY A 17 11.24 -4.24 -1.71
N LYS A 18 11.24 -5.40 -1.07
CA LYS A 18 11.69 -6.63 -1.73
C LYS A 18 10.83 -7.00 -2.92
N ARG A 19 9.50 -6.85 -2.78
CA ARG A 19 8.60 -7.13 -3.89
C ARG A 19 8.76 -6.13 -5.02
N ILE A 20 8.95 -4.85 -4.69
CA ILE A 20 9.23 -3.85 -5.71
C ILE A 20 10.51 -4.22 -6.47
N ASN A 21 11.56 -4.58 -5.75
CA ASN A 21 12.84 -4.98 -6.36
C ASN A 21 12.66 -6.17 -7.28
N MET A 22 11.94 -7.21 -6.83
CA MET A 22 11.72 -8.41 -7.63
C MET A 22 10.95 -8.10 -8.90
N VAL A 23 9.86 -7.35 -8.78
CA VAL A 23 9.03 -7.01 -9.95
C VAL A 23 9.79 -6.11 -10.91
N ARG A 24 10.56 -5.16 -10.38
CA ARG A 24 11.38 -4.29 -11.21
C ARG A 24 12.32 -5.12 -12.09
N LYS A 25 13.02 -6.07 -11.47
CA LYS A 25 13.95 -6.94 -12.20
C LYS A 25 13.22 -7.82 -13.21
N ASP A 26 12.05 -8.35 -12.84
CA ASP A 26 11.25 -9.16 -13.74
C ASP A 26 10.79 -8.36 -14.97
N ARG A 27 10.55 -7.07 -14.80
CA ARG A 27 10.18 -6.19 -15.90
C ARG A 27 11.37 -5.70 -16.72
N GLY A 28 12.58 -6.05 -16.29
CA GLY A 28 13.80 -5.64 -16.98
C GLY A 28 14.22 -4.20 -16.76
N PHE A 29 13.72 -3.56 -15.71
CA PHE A 29 14.10 -2.18 -15.40
C PHE A 29 15.31 -2.14 -14.48
N THR A 30 16.24 -1.22 -14.79
CA THR A 30 17.27 -0.86 -13.83
C THR A 30 16.66 0.04 -12.77
N ALA A 31 17.35 0.18 -11.64
CA ALA A 31 16.89 1.10 -10.60
C ALA A 31 16.84 2.54 -11.11
N ASP A 32 17.83 2.92 -11.92
CA ASP A 32 17.85 4.25 -12.50
C ASP A 32 16.63 4.48 -13.41
N ARG A 33 16.30 3.50 -14.24
CA ARG A 33 15.17 3.64 -15.14
C ARG A 33 13.84 3.72 -14.39
N LEU A 34 13.64 2.87 -13.40
CA LEU A 34 12.41 2.94 -12.62
C LEU A 34 12.31 4.26 -11.87
N SER A 35 13.42 4.74 -11.31
CA SER A 35 13.39 6.01 -10.60
C SER A 35 13.03 7.16 -11.53
N GLU A 36 13.53 7.16 -12.76
CA GLU A 36 13.14 8.15 -13.76
C GLU A 36 11.64 8.11 -14.05
N LEU A 37 11.12 6.90 -14.26
CA LEU A 37 9.69 6.73 -14.54
C LEU A 37 8.80 7.21 -13.40
N CYS A 38 9.30 7.10 -12.18
CA CYS A 38 8.55 7.50 -11.00
C CYS A 38 8.86 8.93 -10.55
N ASN A 39 9.73 9.62 -11.26
CA ASN A 39 10.13 10.98 -10.96
C ASN A 39 10.73 11.11 -9.54
N ILE A 40 11.58 10.15 -9.18
CA ILE A 40 12.32 10.16 -7.92
C ILE A 40 13.79 9.90 -8.26
N ASN A 41 14.67 10.16 -7.30
CA ASN A 41 16.07 9.83 -7.52
C ASN A 41 16.34 8.37 -7.16
N ALA A 42 17.42 7.83 -7.70
CA ALA A 42 17.76 6.42 -7.50
C ALA A 42 18.10 6.08 -6.05
N THR A 43 18.63 7.03 -5.31
CA THR A 43 18.95 6.83 -3.90
C THR A 43 17.68 6.57 -3.10
N TYR A 44 16.63 7.36 -3.34
CA TYR A 44 15.35 7.16 -2.68
C TYR A 44 14.76 5.80 -3.05
N LEU A 45 14.83 5.43 -4.32
CA LEU A 45 14.33 4.12 -4.75
C LEU A 45 15.08 2.99 -4.04
N ARG A 46 16.40 3.10 -3.92
CA ARG A 46 17.18 2.08 -3.21
C ARG A 46 16.80 1.98 -1.75
N GLN A 47 16.50 3.11 -1.12
CA GLN A 47 16.04 3.12 0.27
C GLN A 47 14.68 2.43 0.41
N ILE A 48 13.81 2.61 -0.56
CA ILE A 48 12.51 1.94 -0.58
C ILE A 48 12.71 0.44 -0.77
N GLU A 49 13.51 0.04 -1.76
CA GLU A 49 13.75 -1.37 -2.06
C GLU A 49 14.45 -2.09 -0.92
N GLY A 50 15.31 -1.38 -0.20
CA GLY A 50 16.01 -1.94 0.94
C GLY A 50 15.22 -1.95 2.24
N GLY A 51 14.03 -1.35 2.24
CA GLY A 51 13.18 -1.34 3.42
C GLY A 51 13.47 -0.22 4.41
N ALA A 52 14.40 0.69 4.08
CA ALA A 52 14.74 1.79 4.96
C ALA A 52 13.68 2.88 4.99
N LYS A 53 12.91 2.98 3.91
CA LYS A 53 11.84 3.98 3.82
C LYS A 53 10.64 3.42 3.10
N PHE A 54 9.46 3.88 3.49
CA PHE A 54 8.24 3.65 2.71
C PHE A 54 8.12 4.76 1.68
N PRO A 55 7.60 4.46 0.49
CA PRO A 55 7.29 5.51 -0.47
C PRO A 55 6.11 6.34 0.02
N SER A 56 6.08 7.62 -0.35
CA SER A 56 4.86 8.40 -0.19
C SER A 56 3.77 7.80 -1.07
N LEU A 57 2.52 8.12 -0.78
CA LEU A 57 1.42 7.56 -1.57
C LEU A 57 1.54 7.90 -3.07
N PRO A 58 1.82 9.16 -3.45
CA PRO A 58 1.99 9.46 -4.88
C PRO A 58 3.13 8.65 -5.52
N VAL A 59 4.24 8.48 -4.83
CA VAL A 59 5.36 7.70 -5.36
C VAL A 59 4.97 6.24 -5.47
N PHE A 60 4.26 5.70 -4.49
CA PHE A 60 3.79 4.32 -4.54
C PHE A 60 2.88 4.09 -5.75
N ILE A 61 1.97 5.01 -6.00
CA ILE A 61 1.08 4.93 -7.16
C ILE A 61 1.90 4.95 -8.46
N ASN A 62 2.91 5.82 -8.53
CA ASN A 62 3.77 5.88 -9.71
C ASN A 62 4.54 4.57 -9.92
N ILE A 63 5.01 3.95 -8.84
CA ILE A 63 5.69 2.66 -8.92
C ILE A 63 4.73 1.59 -9.47
N CYS A 64 3.52 1.53 -8.94
CA CYS A 64 2.53 0.57 -9.42
C CYS A 64 2.23 0.76 -10.90
N ASN A 65 2.09 2.00 -11.33
CA ASN A 65 1.81 2.31 -12.72
C ASN A 65 2.98 1.95 -13.63
N ALA A 66 4.20 2.27 -13.19
CA ALA A 66 5.39 2.00 -14.00
C ALA A 66 5.63 0.49 -14.13
N LEU A 67 5.41 -0.25 -13.06
CA LEU A 67 5.60 -1.70 -13.05
C LEU A 67 4.39 -2.46 -13.57
N LYS A 68 3.26 -1.79 -13.74
CA LYS A 68 1.99 -2.41 -14.15
C LYS A 68 1.62 -3.55 -13.23
N ILE A 69 1.61 -3.26 -11.94
CA ILE A 69 1.32 -4.24 -10.92
C ILE A 69 0.31 -3.67 -9.92
N SER A 70 -0.50 -4.55 -9.35
CA SER A 70 -1.52 -4.09 -8.41
C SER A 70 -0.90 -3.73 -7.06
N PRO A 71 -1.43 -2.70 -6.40
CA PRO A 71 -1.00 -2.36 -5.05
C PRO A 71 -1.16 -3.50 -4.06
N ASP A 72 -2.19 -4.31 -4.25
CA ASP A 72 -2.48 -5.44 -3.39
C ASP A 72 -1.31 -6.41 -3.29
N TYR A 73 -0.71 -6.73 -4.44
CA TYR A 73 0.44 -7.62 -4.47
C TYR A 73 1.61 -7.02 -3.70
N LEU A 74 1.90 -5.74 -3.92
CA LEU A 74 3.05 -5.09 -3.30
C LEU A 74 2.87 -4.93 -1.79
N LEU A 75 1.65 -4.73 -1.33
CA LEU A 75 1.37 -4.48 0.09
C LEU A 75 1.12 -5.74 0.90
N ARG A 76 1.12 -6.90 0.27
CA ARG A 76 0.72 -8.14 0.90
C ARG A 76 1.43 -8.42 2.23
N ASP A 77 2.74 -8.19 2.26
CA ASP A 77 3.54 -8.47 3.45
C ASP A 77 3.64 -7.28 4.39
N ALA A 78 3.08 -6.13 4.00
CA ALA A 78 3.12 -4.95 4.84
C ALA A 78 2.01 -4.94 5.88
N LEU A 79 0.99 -5.75 5.68
CA LEU A 79 -0.16 -5.86 6.57
C LEU A 79 -0.17 -7.25 7.20
N GLU A 80 -0.72 -7.32 8.40
CA GLU A 80 -0.91 -8.62 9.03
C GLU A 80 -2.03 -9.37 8.32
N ASP A 81 -1.98 -10.70 8.39
CA ASP A 81 -2.95 -11.53 7.68
C ASP A 81 -4.39 -11.14 7.95
N ASN A 82 -4.72 -10.88 9.22
CA ASN A 82 -6.09 -10.51 9.55
C ASN A 82 -6.46 -9.15 8.99
N GLU A 83 -5.50 -8.24 8.86
CA GLU A 83 -5.75 -6.93 8.26
C GLU A 83 -6.03 -7.08 6.76
N VAL A 84 -5.23 -7.90 6.07
CA VAL A 84 -5.43 -8.16 4.65
C VAL A 84 -6.80 -8.80 4.42
N SER A 85 -7.17 -9.77 5.27
CA SER A 85 -8.46 -10.43 5.18
C SER A 85 -9.62 -9.45 5.34
N LYS A 86 -9.50 -8.54 6.30
CA LYS A 86 -10.54 -7.54 6.54
C LYS A 86 -10.68 -6.58 5.39
N ILE A 87 -9.57 -6.14 4.82
CA ILE A 87 -9.61 -5.26 3.66
C ILE A 87 -10.25 -5.96 2.47
N ARG A 88 -9.92 -7.22 2.26
CA ARG A 88 -10.51 -7.99 1.18
C ARG A 88 -12.00 -8.16 1.38
N GLU A 89 -12.43 -8.45 2.60
CA GLU A 89 -13.84 -8.59 2.92
C GLU A 89 -14.60 -7.28 2.65
N LEU A 90 -14.01 -6.15 3.06
CA LEU A 90 -14.61 -4.85 2.80
C LEU A 90 -14.74 -4.57 1.31
N ALA A 91 -13.71 -4.93 0.53
CA ALA A 91 -13.74 -4.74 -0.91
C ALA A 91 -14.86 -5.58 -1.56
N GLU A 92 -15.01 -6.82 -1.11
CA GLU A 92 -16.06 -7.69 -1.62
C GLU A 92 -17.45 -7.15 -1.28
N LEU A 93 -17.62 -6.70 -0.05
CA LEU A 93 -18.88 -6.11 0.38
C LEU A 93 -19.21 -4.85 -0.43
N TRP A 94 -18.19 -4.02 -0.65
CA TRP A 94 -18.35 -2.80 -1.43
C TRP A 94 -18.81 -3.09 -2.85
N GLU A 95 -18.20 -4.08 -3.48
CA GLU A 95 -18.56 -4.45 -4.85
C GLU A 95 -20.00 -4.94 -4.97
N SER A 96 -20.55 -5.47 -3.89
CA SER A 96 -21.93 -5.97 -3.89
C SER A 96 -22.96 -4.87 -3.62
N THR A 97 -22.54 -3.63 -3.38
CA THR A 97 -23.46 -2.56 -3.06
C THR A 97 -23.82 -1.72 -4.28
N SER A 98 -24.99 -1.08 -4.22
CA SER A 98 -25.43 -0.12 -5.22
C SER A 98 -24.79 1.25 -4.95
N PRO A 99 -24.78 2.15 -5.95
CA PRO A 99 -24.27 3.51 -5.72
C PRO A 99 -24.93 4.22 -4.53
N GLY A 100 -26.23 4.06 -4.36
CA GLY A 100 -26.92 4.66 -3.21
C GLY A 100 -26.46 4.10 -1.89
N GLN A 101 -26.25 2.79 -1.83
CA GLN A 101 -25.73 2.15 -0.63
C GLN A 101 -24.31 2.57 -0.35
N GLN A 102 -23.51 2.78 -1.39
CA GLN A 102 -22.14 3.24 -1.24
C GLN A 102 -22.07 4.63 -0.62
N GLU A 103 -22.98 5.52 -1.00
CA GLU A 103 -23.05 6.84 -0.39
C GLU A 103 -23.37 6.75 1.10
N ILE A 104 -24.29 5.88 1.47
CA ILE A 104 -24.62 5.66 2.87
C ILE A 104 -23.42 5.10 3.62
N ALA A 105 -22.73 4.12 3.03
CA ALA A 105 -21.56 3.50 3.66
C ALA A 105 -20.46 4.53 3.92
N VAL A 106 -20.18 5.40 2.94
CA VAL A 106 -19.19 6.46 3.11
C VAL A 106 -19.60 7.41 4.22
N ALA A 107 -20.88 7.79 4.28
CA ALA A 107 -21.38 8.68 5.33
C ALA A 107 -21.22 8.04 6.71
N MET A 108 -21.49 6.74 6.82
CA MET A 108 -21.32 6.01 8.07
C MET A 108 -19.86 5.97 8.51
N ILE A 109 -18.95 5.72 7.57
CA ILE A 109 -17.52 5.70 7.88
C ILE A 109 -17.07 7.07 8.36
N ARG A 110 -17.53 8.14 7.73
CA ARG A 110 -17.19 9.49 8.16
C ARG A 110 -17.71 9.78 9.56
N ALA A 111 -18.92 9.32 9.87
CA ALA A 111 -19.49 9.49 11.20
C ALA A 111 -18.64 8.78 12.25
N VAL A 112 -18.16 7.58 11.92
CA VAL A 112 -17.28 6.83 12.83
C VAL A 112 -15.98 7.60 13.06
N LEU A 113 -15.39 8.15 12.00
CA LEU A 113 -14.13 8.91 12.11
C LEU A 113 -14.32 10.20 12.90
N GLU A 114 -15.47 10.80 12.84
CA GLU A 114 -15.76 12.04 13.58
C GLU A 114 -16.13 11.79 15.03
N HIS A 115 -16.49 10.55 15.36
CA HIS A 115 -16.86 10.20 16.72
C HIS A 115 -15.63 10.24 17.60
N LYS A 116 -15.69 11.03 18.66
CA LYS A 116 -14.60 11.12 19.62
C LYS A 116 -14.90 10.24 20.79
N GLU A 117 -14.10 9.24 20.98
CA GLU A 117 -14.18 8.38 22.13
C GLU A 117 -13.53 9.09 23.28
N GLY A 118 -14.26 9.21 24.30
CA GLY A 118 -13.98 9.91 25.49
C GLY A 118 -12.62 10.07 26.04
#